data_85e299542a8c2c4e9518d6ef0a9cf0c0
#
_entry.id   85e299542a8c2c4e9518d6ef0a9cf0c0
#
_cell.length_a   1.000
_cell.length_b   1.000
_cell.length_c   1.000
_cell.angle_alpha   90.00
_cell.angle_beta   90.00
_cell.angle_gamma   90.00
#
_symmetry.space_group_name_H-M   'P 1'
#
loop_
_entity.id
_entity.type
_entity.pdbx_description
1 polymer ?
#
loop_
_entity_poly.entity_id
_entity_poly.type
_entity_poly.pdbx_seq_one_letter_code
_entity_poly.pdbx_strand_id
1 'polypeptide(L)'
;MMSFQPKQITQYQAEHLAELQGDVSEEAIRFTLGLFPPFSAGDVIHDNACGSGAVTETIMALPPPPSIHIDATDVNEHFVQGVAALVSQKQWPVDTAVMSAQDLTFADNRFTHSFTSFAFHCLGDHDTAARQVYRTLKPGGIAIASIWIFMPHVDALQHAHWRTRGRDGPMPTLLPVEGFQEADLRKALETGGFQPGNITFSTKDCYLKIPDLKRWAQLAWSYLGTLPTGWAQNDEDKWDEAVADIVEELKSGDGISQNEQGETVLKMIACVAVAKK
;
A
#
# COMPACT_ATOMS: atom_id res chain seq x y z
N MET A 1 3.98 -5.59 31.46
CA MET A 1 4.27 -4.18 31.76
C MET A 1 3.65 -3.37 30.62
N MET A 2 2.89 -2.30 30.92
CA MET A 2 2.47 -1.39 29.86
C MET A 2 3.72 -0.70 29.31
N SER A 3 3.88 -0.71 27.96
CA SER A 3 4.95 0.02 27.29
C SER A 3 4.72 1.53 27.50
N PHE A 4 5.82 2.28 27.66
CA PHE A 4 5.76 3.75 27.72
C PHE A 4 5.10 4.28 26.43
N GLN A 5 4.24 5.28 26.56
CA GLN A 5 3.68 6.01 25.42
C GLN A 5 3.75 7.51 25.70
N PRO A 6 4.22 8.33 24.75
CA PRO A 6 4.19 9.78 24.85
C PRO A 6 2.75 10.28 25.06
N LYS A 7 2.58 11.37 25.82
CA LYS A 7 1.27 11.97 26.10
C LYS A 7 0.57 12.49 24.83
N GLN A 8 1.38 12.87 23.84
CA GLN A 8 0.92 13.43 22.58
C GLN A 8 0.47 12.39 21.56
N ILE A 9 0.73 11.09 21.84
CA ILE A 9 0.40 10.04 20.89
C ILE A 9 -1.11 9.97 20.65
N THR A 10 -1.49 9.90 19.40
CA THR A 10 -2.89 9.79 19.01
C THR A 10 -3.33 8.33 19.11
N GLN A 11 -4.43 8.07 19.82
CA GLN A 11 -5.02 6.73 19.88
C GLN A 11 -5.47 6.29 18.49
N TYR A 12 -5.24 5.00 18.18
CA TYR A 12 -5.63 4.43 16.88
C TYR A 12 -7.15 4.52 16.67
N GLN A 13 -7.54 5.10 15.53
CA GLN A 13 -8.92 5.18 15.07
C GLN A 13 -8.94 5.05 13.54
N ALA A 14 -9.98 4.44 12.99
CA ALA A 14 -10.09 4.25 11.53
C ALA A 14 -10.10 5.58 10.76
N GLU A 15 -10.72 6.61 11.33
CA GLU A 15 -10.78 7.95 10.76
C GLU A 15 -9.40 8.59 10.60
N HIS A 16 -8.46 8.28 11.50
CA HIS A 16 -7.08 8.78 11.41
C HIS A 16 -6.31 8.14 10.26
N LEU A 17 -6.57 6.88 9.94
CA LEU A 17 -6.00 6.25 8.76
C LEU A 17 -6.54 6.90 7.48
N ALA A 18 -7.84 7.17 7.41
CA ALA A 18 -8.44 7.88 6.28
C ALA A 18 -7.85 9.30 6.15
N GLU A 19 -7.58 10.00 7.27
CA GLU A 19 -6.92 11.31 7.25
C GLU A 19 -5.45 11.22 6.77
N LEU A 20 -4.74 10.13 7.13
CA LEU A 20 -3.35 9.91 6.73
C LEU A 20 -3.17 9.49 5.28
N GLN A 21 -4.07 8.69 4.75
CA GLN A 21 -3.94 8.04 3.46
C GLN A 21 -4.87 8.63 2.40
N GLY A 22 -6.00 9.26 2.81
CA GLY A 22 -7.03 9.70 1.87
C GLY A 22 -7.48 8.57 0.95
N ASP A 23 -7.70 8.90 -0.31
CA ASP A 23 -8.12 7.99 -1.37
C ASP A 23 -7.02 7.75 -2.45
N VAL A 24 -5.74 8.00 -2.09
CA VAL A 24 -4.63 7.88 -3.07
C VAL A 24 -4.45 6.45 -3.59
N SER A 25 -4.70 5.45 -2.73
CA SER A 25 -4.62 4.04 -3.16
C SER A 25 -5.73 3.71 -4.16
N GLU A 26 -6.97 4.13 -3.88
CA GLU A 26 -8.11 3.95 -4.77
C GLU A 26 -7.94 4.74 -6.07
N GLU A 27 -7.36 5.96 -6.02
CA GLU A 27 -7.03 6.73 -7.23
C GLU A 27 -6.04 5.96 -8.11
N ALA A 28 -4.98 5.42 -7.52
CA ALA A 28 -4.00 4.61 -8.24
C ALA A 28 -4.60 3.31 -8.79
N ILE A 29 -5.48 2.63 -8.02
CA ILE A 29 -6.17 1.42 -8.49
C ILE A 29 -7.11 1.75 -9.65
N ARG A 30 -7.90 2.84 -9.57
CA ARG A 30 -8.76 3.29 -10.68
C ARG A 30 -7.95 3.56 -11.96
N PHE A 31 -6.78 4.21 -11.84
CA PHE A 31 -5.86 4.38 -12.96
C PHE A 31 -5.40 3.02 -13.52
N THR A 32 -5.05 2.09 -12.65
CA THR A 32 -4.59 0.74 -13.01
C THR A 32 -5.63 -0.01 -13.84
N LEU A 33 -6.92 0.11 -13.53
CA LEU A 33 -8.02 -0.53 -14.28
C LEU A 33 -8.12 -0.05 -15.73
N GLY A 34 -7.53 1.08 -16.08
CA GLY A 34 -7.43 1.59 -17.44
C GLY A 34 -6.25 1.04 -18.27
N LEU A 35 -5.35 0.25 -17.65
CA LEU A 35 -4.12 -0.21 -18.29
C LEU A 35 -4.25 -1.58 -18.97
N PHE A 36 -5.37 -2.26 -18.82
CA PHE A 36 -5.67 -3.57 -19.43
C PHE A 36 -7.13 -3.61 -19.87
N PRO A 37 -7.54 -4.59 -20.69
CA PRO A 37 -8.92 -4.70 -21.16
C PRO A 37 -9.91 -4.84 -19.99
N PRO A 38 -11.13 -4.29 -20.11
CA PRO A 38 -12.18 -4.45 -19.11
C PRO A 38 -12.44 -5.92 -18.78
N PHE A 39 -12.85 -6.19 -17.54
CA PHE A 39 -13.21 -7.52 -17.10
C PHE A 39 -14.35 -8.12 -17.95
N SER A 40 -14.30 -9.42 -18.15
CA SER A 40 -15.29 -10.20 -18.89
C SER A 40 -16.12 -11.08 -17.95
N ALA A 41 -17.27 -11.51 -18.44
CA ALA A 41 -18.08 -12.51 -17.71
C ALA A 41 -17.28 -13.77 -17.46
N GLY A 42 -17.30 -14.27 -16.22
CA GLY A 42 -16.55 -15.46 -15.79
C GLY A 42 -15.10 -15.21 -15.42
N ASP A 43 -14.63 -13.94 -15.39
CA ASP A 43 -13.33 -13.63 -14.86
C ASP A 43 -13.26 -13.97 -13.37
N VAL A 44 -12.12 -14.55 -12.99
CA VAL A 44 -11.78 -14.89 -11.60
C VAL A 44 -10.56 -14.09 -11.22
N ILE A 45 -10.72 -13.22 -10.24
CA ILE A 45 -9.74 -12.21 -9.84
C ILE A 45 -9.14 -12.60 -8.49
N HIS A 46 -7.85 -12.43 -8.34
CA HIS A 46 -7.17 -12.57 -7.05
C HIS A 46 -6.76 -11.17 -6.55
N ASP A 47 -7.25 -10.78 -5.39
CA ASP A 47 -6.76 -9.63 -4.62
C ASP A 47 -5.77 -10.16 -3.59
N ASN A 48 -4.49 -10.19 -3.97
CA ASN A 48 -3.39 -10.79 -3.23
C ASN A 48 -2.74 -9.77 -2.30
N ALA A 49 -2.62 -10.09 -1.02
CA ALA A 49 -2.27 -9.16 0.05
C ALA A 49 -3.25 -7.97 0.06
N CYS A 50 -4.54 -8.28 0.20
CA CYS A 50 -5.65 -7.36 -0.02
C CYS A 50 -5.72 -6.20 1.00
N GLY A 51 -5.05 -6.31 2.14
CA GLY A 51 -5.09 -5.31 3.21
C GLY A 51 -6.53 -4.98 3.61
N SER A 52 -6.87 -3.70 3.60
CA SER A 52 -8.23 -3.22 3.90
C SER A 52 -9.25 -3.49 2.78
N GLY A 53 -8.83 -4.03 1.61
CA GLY A 53 -9.74 -4.37 0.51
C GLY A 53 -9.89 -3.31 -0.58
N ALA A 54 -8.97 -2.35 -0.68
CA ALA A 54 -9.07 -1.23 -1.62
C ALA A 54 -9.23 -1.68 -3.09
N VAL A 55 -8.54 -2.75 -3.53
CA VAL A 55 -8.70 -3.32 -4.87
C VAL A 55 -10.11 -3.90 -5.03
N THR A 56 -10.51 -4.78 -4.11
CA THR A 56 -11.83 -5.40 -4.10
C THR A 56 -12.93 -4.34 -4.12
N GLU A 57 -12.87 -3.31 -3.26
CA GLU A 57 -13.85 -2.24 -3.22
C GLU A 57 -13.90 -1.44 -4.51
N THR A 58 -12.74 -1.09 -5.07
CA THR A 58 -12.66 -0.32 -6.32
C THR A 58 -13.26 -1.11 -7.49
N ILE A 59 -12.97 -2.41 -7.58
CA ILE A 59 -13.53 -3.28 -8.64
C ILE A 59 -15.06 -3.41 -8.47
N MET A 60 -15.52 -3.63 -7.25
CA MET A 60 -16.96 -3.79 -6.96
C MET A 60 -17.76 -2.51 -7.08
N ALA A 61 -17.12 -1.34 -7.05
CA ALA A 61 -17.75 -0.04 -7.31
C ALA A 61 -17.95 0.25 -8.82
N LEU A 62 -17.31 -0.50 -9.72
CA LEU A 62 -17.54 -0.39 -11.16
C LEU A 62 -18.95 -0.89 -11.49
N PRO A 63 -19.54 -0.43 -12.63
CA PRO A 63 -20.72 -1.10 -13.17
C PRO A 63 -20.36 -2.58 -13.37
N PRO A 64 -20.99 -3.51 -12.64
CA PRO A 64 -20.48 -4.87 -12.56
C PRO A 64 -20.51 -5.53 -13.92
N PRO A 65 -19.40 -6.07 -14.41
CA PRO A 65 -19.46 -7.04 -15.47
C PRO A 65 -20.28 -8.25 -14.98
N PRO A 66 -21.11 -8.85 -15.80
CA PRO A 66 -21.90 -10.00 -15.38
C PRO A 66 -20.97 -11.12 -14.93
N SER A 67 -21.15 -11.60 -13.68
CA SER A 67 -20.51 -12.80 -13.14
C SER A 67 -18.97 -12.77 -13.06
N ILE A 68 -18.38 -11.80 -12.36
CA ILE A 68 -17.00 -11.91 -11.88
C ILE A 68 -17.00 -12.55 -10.49
N HIS A 69 -15.85 -13.15 -10.11
CA HIS A 69 -15.59 -13.65 -8.77
C HIS A 69 -14.23 -13.13 -8.30
N ILE A 70 -14.12 -12.75 -7.03
CA ILE A 70 -12.88 -12.29 -6.42
C ILE A 70 -12.51 -13.22 -5.27
N ASP A 71 -11.25 -13.67 -5.23
CA ASP A 71 -10.64 -14.26 -4.03
C ASP A 71 -9.73 -13.20 -3.40
N ALA A 72 -10.06 -12.69 -2.23
CA ALA A 72 -9.26 -11.71 -1.50
C ALA A 72 -8.48 -12.38 -0.36
N THR A 73 -7.15 -12.27 -0.38
CA THR A 73 -6.30 -12.94 0.61
C THR A 73 -5.29 -12.00 1.23
N ASP A 74 -5.03 -12.19 2.51
CA ASP A 74 -3.97 -11.49 3.24
C ASP A 74 -3.39 -12.40 4.33
N VAL A 75 -2.14 -12.20 4.72
CA VAL A 75 -1.52 -12.92 5.82
C VAL A 75 -2.04 -12.45 7.18
N ASN A 76 -2.54 -11.22 7.25
CA ASN A 76 -3.10 -10.63 8.46
C ASN A 76 -4.60 -10.95 8.59
N GLU A 77 -4.92 -11.82 9.54
CA GLU A 77 -6.30 -12.23 9.82
C GLU A 77 -7.25 -11.05 10.10
N HIS A 78 -6.76 -9.97 10.71
CA HIS A 78 -7.59 -8.80 11.01
C HIS A 78 -8.06 -8.11 9.71
N PHE A 79 -7.20 -7.98 8.72
CA PHE A 79 -7.58 -7.45 7.42
C PHE A 79 -8.60 -8.36 6.73
N VAL A 80 -8.34 -9.66 6.71
CA VAL A 80 -9.27 -10.64 6.11
C VAL A 80 -10.66 -10.58 6.75
N GLN A 81 -10.73 -10.47 8.09
CA GLN A 81 -12.00 -10.34 8.81
C GLN A 81 -12.72 -9.03 8.46
N GLY A 82 -11.99 -7.92 8.31
CA GLY A 82 -12.55 -6.62 7.89
C GLY A 82 -13.17 -6.70 6.50
N VAL A 83 -12.44 -7.27 5.53
CA VAL A 83 -12.93 -7.46 4.16
C VAL A 83 -14.12 -8.42 4.15
N ALA A 84 -14.08 -9.54 4.89
CA ALA A 84 -15.19 -10.49 4.99
C ALA A 84 -16.48 -9.85 5.53
N ALA A 85 -16.35 -8.96 6.54
CA ALA A 85 -17.49 -8.23 7.07
C ALA A 85 -18.12 -7.29 6.02
N LEU A 86 -17.27 -6.56 5.28
CA LEU A 86 -17.71 -5.68 4.20
C LEU A 86 -18.38 -6.47 3.07
N VAL A 87 -17.76 -7.57 2.63
CA VAL A 87 -18.31 -8.49 1.60
C VAL A 87 -19.68 -9.01 2.00
N SER A 88 -19.83 -9.45 3.25
CA SER A 88 -21.11 -9.94 3.78
C SER A 88 -22.17 -8.82 3.79
N GLN A 89 -21.80 -7.61 4.23
CA GLN A 89 -22.71 -6.46 4.27
C GLN A 89 -23.18 -6.06 2.87
N LYS A 90 -22.28 -6.11 1.89
CA LYS A 90 -22.53 -5.69 0.49
C LYS A 90 -23.06 -6.81 -0.38
N GLN A 91 -23.05 -8.05 0.10
CA GLN A 91 -23.41 -9.25 -0.66
C GLN A 91 -22.62 -9.39 -1.97
N TRP A 92 -21.33 -9.11 -1.92
CA TRP A 92 -20.44 -9.21 -3.07
C TRP A 92 -20.03 -10.65 -3.37
N PRO A 93 -19.77 -11.02 -4.65
CA PRO A 93 -19.27 -12.34 -5.05
C PRO A 93 -17.77 -12.46 -4.77
N VAL A 94 -17.39 -12.38 -3.49
CA VAL A 94 -16.00 -12.34 -3.02
C VAL A 94 -15.82 -13.38 -1.93
N ASP A 95 -14.81 -14.25 -2.06
CA ASP A 95 -14.33 -15.12 -1.01
C ASP A 95 -13.10 -14.53 -0.35
N THR A 96 -12.93 -14.74 0.95
CA THR A 96 -11.79 -14.23 1.71
C THR A 96 -11.06 -15.36 2.42
N ALA A 97 -9.72 -15.32 2.47
CA ALA A 97 -8.93 -16.31 3.20
C ALA A 97 -7.63 -15.72 3.77
N VAL A 98 -7.23 -16.20 4.94
CA VAL A 98 -5.91 -15.94 5.49
C VAL A 98 -4.89 -16.76 4.72
N MET A 99 -3.97 -16.10 4.02
CA MET A 99 -3.02 -16.76 3.13
C MET A 99 -1.78 -15.88 2.89
N SER A 100 -0.60 -16.48 2.87
CA SER A 100 0.62 -15.77 2.50
C SER A 100 0.74 -15.66 0.98
N ALA A 101 1.10 -14.47 0.47
CA ALA A 101 1.42 -14.27 -0.94
C ALA A 101 2.56 -15.17 -1.44
N GLN A 102 3.40 -15.67 -0.54
CA GLN A 102 4.53 -16.56 -0.82
C GLN A 102 4.14 -18.05 -0.78
N ASP A 103 2.94 -18.37 -0.29
CA ASP A 103 2.45 -19.76 -0.17
C ASP A 103 0.95 -19.81 -0.46
N LEU A 104 0.59 -19.57 -1.74
CA LEU A 104 -0.79 -19.60 -2.18
C LEU A 104 -1.27 -21.05 -2.34
N THR A 105 -2.32 -21.42 -1.61
CA THR A 105 -2.89 -22.78 -1.66
C THR A 105 -3.82 -23.02 -2.85
N PHE A 106 -4.01 -22.01 -3.70
CA PHE A 106 -4.81 -22.11 -4.93
C PHE A 106 -4.16 -23.06 -5.96
N ALA A 107 -4.99 -23.70 -6.75
CA ALA A 107 -4.56 -24.51 -7.88
C ALA A 107 -3.85 -23.64 -8.94
N ASP A 108 -3.01 -24.28 -9.74
CA ASP A 108 -2.40 -23.66 -10.92
C ASP A 108 -3.50 -23.22 -11.90
N ASN A 109 -3.26 -22.12 -12.61
CA ASN A 109 -4.13 -21.60 -13.67
C ASN A 109 -5.60 -21.34 -13.22
N ARG A 110 -5.79 -20.82 -12.01
CA ARG A 110 -7.10 -20.47 -11.46
C ARG A 110 -7.57 -19.09 -11.94
N PHE A 111 -6.72 -18.06 -11.87
CA PHE A 111 -7.09 -16.67 -12.02
C PHE A 111 -6.92 -16.13 -13.44
N THR A 112 -7.82 -15.26 -13.85
CA THR A 112 -7.66 -14.45 -15.06
C THR A 112 -6.85 -13.19 -14.80
N HIS A 113 -7.00 -12.64 -13.58
CA HIS A 113 -6.30 -11.44 -13.11
C HIS A 113 -5.81 -11.66 -11.68
N SER A 114 -4.63 -11.14 -11.35
CA SER A 114 -4.10 -11.14 -9.99
C SER A 114 -3.53 -9.77 -9.68
N PHE A 115 -4.08 -9.12 -8.66
CA PHE A 115 -3.62 -7.83 -8.14
C PHE A 115 -2.74 -8.06 -6.93
N THR A 116 -1.60 -7.39 -6.86
CA THR A 116 -0.76 -7.26 -5.67
C THR A 116 -0.42 -5.77 -5.53
N SER A 117 -1.35 -5.04 -4.91
CA SER A 117 -1.29 -3.58 -4.87
C SER A 117 -0.60 -3.08 -3.62
N PHE A 118 0.47 -2.30 -3.82
CA PHE A 118 1.26 -1.66 -2.75
C PHE A 118 1.78 -2.63 -1.68
N ALA A 119 2.00 -3.90 -2.04
CA ALA A 119 2.39 -4.94 -1.11
C ALA A 119 3.79 -5.51 -1.37
N PHE A 120 4.31 -5.49 -2.60
CA PHE A 120 5.58 -6.13 -2.92
C PHE A 120 6.74 -5.70 -2.01
N HIS A 121 6.85 -4.41 -1.70
CA HIS A 121 7.90 -3.89 -0.80
C HIS A 121 7.80 -4.38 0.64
N CYS A 122 6.65 -4.96 1.04
CA CYS A 122 6.43 -5.55 2.37
C CYS A 122 6.63 -7.06 2.40
N LEU A 123 6.77 -7.72 1.23
CA LEU A 123 6.95 -9.16 1.15
C LEU A 123 8.42 -9.52 1.42
N GLY A 124 8.67 -10.48 2.31
CA GLY A 124 10.04 -10.88 2.65
C GLY A 124 10.77 -11.62 1.51
N ASP A 125 10.02 -12.36 0.67
CA ASP A 125 10.55 -13.08 -0.52
C ASP A 125 9.69 -12.70 -1.73
N HIS A 126 10.10 -11.63 -2.41
CA HIS A 126 9.44 -11.09 -3.59
C HIS A 126 9.39 -12.10 -4.74
N ASP A 127 10.47 -12.84 -4.93
CA ASP A 127 10.63 -13.79 -6.03
C ASP A 127 9.66 -14.97 -5.87
N THR A 128 9.52 -15.48 -4.64
CA THR A 128 8.56 -16.54 -4.34
C THR A 128 7.13 -16.05 -4.52
N ALA A 129 6.79 -14.85 -4.05
CA ALA A 129 5.47 -14.27 -4.24
C ALA A 129 5.14 -14.11 -5.73
N ALA A 130 6.07 -13.59 -6.54
CA ALA A 130 5.90 -13.46 -7.98
C ALA A 130 5.71 -14.83 -8.68
N ARG A 131 6.46 -15.87 -8.26
CA ARG A 131 6.25 -17.26 -8.76
C ARG A 131 4.86 -17.78 -8.43
N GLN A 132 4.34 -17.50 -7.23
CA GLN A 132 2.98 -17.92 -6.85
C GLN A 132 1.91 -17.20 -7.69
N VAL A 133 2.06 -15.90 -7.91
CA VAL A 133 1.19 -15.12 -8.80
C VAL A 133 1.22 -15.73 -10.22
N TYR A 134 2.42 -15.95 -10.77
CA TYR A 134 2.57 -16.55 -12.10
C TYR A 134 1.92 -17.95 -12.18
N ARG A 135 2.17 -18.81 -11.20
CA ARG A 135 1.64 -20.17 -11.15
C ARG A 135 0.11 -20.20 -11.16
N THR A 136 -0.50 -19.35 -10.33
CA THR A 136 -1.96 -19.34 -10.15
C THR A 136 -2.71 -18.62 -11.28
N LEU A 137 -2.05 -17.80 -12.09
CA LEU A 137 -2.64 -17.20 -13.29
C LEU A 137 -2.85 -18.24 -14.39
N LYS A 138 -3.96 -18.12 -15.11
CA LYS A 138 -4.22 -18.86 -16.36
C LYS A 138 -3.23 -18.44 -17.45
N PRO A 139 -2.96 -19.30 -18.45
CA PRO A 139 -2.29 -18.85 -19.67
C PRO A 139 -3.04 -17.68 -20.31
N GLY A 140 -2.32 -16.59 -20.58
CA GLY A 140 -2.89 -15.31 -21.03
C GLY A 140 -3.48 -14.44 -19.93
N GLY A 141 -3.47 -14.88 -18.68
CA GLY A 141 -3.88 -14.10 -17.52
C GLY A 141 -2.94 -12.93 -17.22
N ILE A 142 -3.40 -11.97 -16.48
CA ILE A 142 -2.73 -10.69 -16.24
C ILE A 142 -2.41 -10.54 -14.75
N ALA A 143 -1.13 -10.33 -14.42
CA ALA A 143 -0.71 -9.83 -13.11
C ALA A 143 -0.67 -8.31 -13.14
N ILE A 144 -1.19 -7.69 -12.10
CA ILE A 144 -1.12 -6.25 -11.86
C ILE A 144 -0.43 -6.06 -10.51
N ALA A 145 0.74 -5.39 -10.52
CA ALA A 145 1.46 -5.09 -9.30
C ALA A 145 1.72 -3.60 -9.22
N SER A 146 1.44 -2.99 -8.07
CA SER A 146 1.71 -1.57 -7.84
C SER A 146 2.61 -1.37 -6.63
N ILE A 147 3.45 -0.33 -6.71
CA ILE A 147 4.32 0.14 -5.64
C ILE A 147 4.32 1.66 -5.61
N TRP A 148 4.66 2.24 -4.47
CA TRP A 148 4.97 3.66 -4.37
C TRP A 148 6.46 3.87 -4.65
N ILE A 149 6.80 4.70 -5.65
CA ILE A 149 8.20 5.04 -5.99
C ILE A 149 8.59 6.44 -5.53
N PHE A 150 7.63 7.23 -5.08
CA PHE A 150 7.85 8.54 -4.47
C PHE A 150 6.85 8.75 -3.33
N MET A 151 7.38 8.86 -2.12
CA MET A 151 6.62 9.06 -0.88
C MET A 151 7.40 10.05 0.01
N PRO A 152 7.32 11.36 -0.22
CA PRO A 152 8.15 12.36 0.46
C PRO A 152 7.95 12.36 1.98
N HIS A 153 6.79 11.91 2.45
CA HIS A 153 6.54 11.76 3.88
C HIS A 153 7.40 10.67 4.55
N VAL A 154 7.83 9.66 3.81
CA VAL A 154 8.75 8.64 4.35
C VAL A 154 10.10 9.27 4.66
N ASP A 155 10.65 10.07 3.73
CA ASP A 155 11.91 10.77 3.94
C ASP A 155 11.80 11.79 5.10
N ALA A 156 10.70 12.54 5.17
CA ALA A 156 10.46 13.49 6.25
C ALA A 156 10.40 12.81 7.64
N LEU A 157 9.70 11.68 7.75
CA LEU A 157 9.64 10.89 8.98
C LEU A 157 11.00 10.29 9.34
N GLN A 158 11.77 9.83 8.35
CA GLN A 158 13.11 9.29 8.55
C GLN A 158 14.08 10.39 9.02
N HIS A 159 14.03 11.59 8.45
CA HIS A 159 14.84 12.73 8.89
C HIS A 159 14.49 13.14 10.34
N ALA A 160 13.21 13.24 10.68
CA ALA A 160 12.77 13.53 12.05
C ALA A 160 13.24 12.44 13.04
N HIS A 161 13.19 11.15 12.64
CA HIS A 161 13.75 10.06 13.43
C HIS A 161 15.23 10.25 13.69
N TRP A 162 16.03 10.53 12.67
CA TRP A 162 17.48 10.71 12.82
C TRP A 162 17.84 11.94 13.66
N ARG A 163 17.11 13.05 13.51
CA ARG A 163 17.36 14.27 14.30
C ARG A 163 17.02 14.09 15.77
N THR A 164 15.94 13.43 16.09
CA THR A 164 15.46 13.28 17.47
C THR A 164 16.05 12.08 18.21
N ARG A 165 16.39 10.99 17.51
CA ARG A 165 16.84 9.72 18.11
C ARG A 165 18.25 9.31 17.73
N GLY A 166 18.85 9.96 16.71
CA GLY A 166 20.17 9.61 16.14
C GLY A 166 20.07 8.57 15.02
N ARG A 167 21.22 8.33 14.38
CA ARG A 167 21.29 7.42 13.20
C ARG A 167 21.70 5.99 13.55
N ASP A 168 22.17 5.78 14.78
CA ASP A 168 22.75 4.47 15.20
C ASP A 168 21.69 3.50 15.76
N GLY A 169 20.45 3.96 15.92
CA GLY A 169 19.36 3.17 16.46
C GLY A 169 18.52 2.45 15.38
N PRO A 170 17.62 1.55 15.83
CA PRO A 170 16.73 0.87 14.90
C PRO A 170 15.75 1.87 14.25
N MET A 171 15.44 1.65 12.97
CA MET A 171 14.43 2.42 12.25
C MET A 171 13.01 2.10 12.76
N PRO A 172 12.07 3.04 12.62
CA PRO A 172 10.66 2.76 12.83
C PRO A 172 10.18 1.60 11.95
N THR A 173 9.37 0.72 12.53
CA THR A 173 8.98 -0.57 11.93
C THR A 173 8.29 -0.44 10.57
N LEU A 174 7.54 0.66 10.38
CA LEU A 174 6.73 0.89 9.18
C LEU A 174 7.43 1.81 8.14
N LEU A 175 8.64 2.30 8.43
CA LEU A 175 9.41 3.09 7.47
C LEU A 175 10.38 2.18 6.71
N PRO A 176 10.31 2.11 5.39
CA PRO A 176 11.29 1.35 4.60
C PRO A 176 12.67 1.98 4.73
N VAL A 177 13.70 1.15 4.93
CA VAL A 177 15.11 1.59 5.01
C VAL A 177 15.68 1.86 3.62
N GLU A 178 15.24 1.07 2.64
CA GLU A 178 15.59 1.21 1.22
C GLU A 178 14.30 1.21 0.41
N GLY A 179 14.19 2.15 -0.53
CA GLY A 179 13.01 2.27 -1.37
C GLY A 179 12.95 1.11 -2.38
N PHE A 180 11.86 0.36 -2.38
CA PHE A 180 11.58 -0.63 -3.42
C PHE A 180 11.16 0.11 -4.70
N GLN A 181 11.91 -0.08 -5.78
CA GLN A 181 11.76 0.68 -7.02
C GLN A 181 11.23 -0.18 -8.19
N GLU A 182 10.94 0.47 -9.33
CA GLU A 182 10.52 -0.22 -10.55
C GLU A 182 11.46 -1.38 -10.93
N ALA A 183 12.78 -1.17 -10.79
CA ALA A 183 13.78 -2.18 -11.16
C ALA A 183 13.65 -3.44 -10.28
N ASP A 184 13.32 -3.28 -9.00
CA ASP A 184 13.14 -4.40 -8.07
C ASP A 184 11.86 -5.17 -8.39
N LEU A 185 10.76 -4.46 -8.66
CA LEU A 185 9.51 -5.07 -9.08
C LEU A 185 9.66 -5.81 -10.41
N ARG A 186 10.35 -5.21 -11.38
CA ARG A 186 10.68 -5.84 -12.67
C ARG A 186 11.43 -7.15 -12.46
N LYS A 187 12.50 -7.10 -11.66
CA LYS A 187 13.32 -8.28 -11.34
C LYS A 187 12.49 -9.37 -10.68
N ALA A 188 11.65 -9.03 -9.70
CA ALA A 188 10.78 -10.00 -9.03
C ALA A 188 9.81 -10.66 -10.02
N LEU A 189 9.15 -9.89 -10.90
CA LEU A 189 8.22 -10.43 -11.89
C LEU A 189 8.94 -11.33 -12.92
N GLU A 190 10.11 -10.93 -13.43
CA GLU A 190 10.93 -11.73 -14.34
C GLU A 190 11.38 -13.05 -13.67
N THR A 191 11.87 -12.99 -12.44
CA THR A 191 12.23 -14.18 -11.64
C THR A 191 11.00 -15.05 -11.36
N GLY A 192 9.82 -14.46 -11.24
CA GLY A 192 8.54 -15.15 -11.08
C GLY A 192 8.11 -15.95 -12.30
N GLY A 193 8.66 -15.64 -13.50
CA GLY A 193 8.39 -16.36 -14.75
C GLY A 193 7.78 -15.50 -15.87
N PHE A 194 7.46 -14.23 -15.61
CA PHE A 194 6.95 -13.33 -16.64
C PHE A 194 8.07 -12.96 -17.64
N GLN A 195 7.76 -13.02 -18.92
CA GLN A 195 8.72 -12.64 -19.96
C GLN A 195 8.91 -11.12 -20.00
N PRO A 196 10.16 -10.59 -20.10
CA PRO A 196 10.42 -9.14 -20.08
C PRO A 196 9.58 -8.34 -21.09
N GLY A 197 9.36 -8.89 -22.29
CA GLY A 197 8.53 -8.27 -23.33
C GLY A 197 7.03 -8.22 -23.05
N ASN A 198 6.57 -8.94 -22.02
CA ASN A 198 5.17 -8.98 -21.58
C ASN A 198 4.92 -8.14 -20.32
N ILE A 199 5.92 -7.40 -19.85
CA ILE A 199 5.81 -6.54 -18.66
C ILE A 199 5.86 -5.08 -19.13
N THR A 200 4.80 -4.34 -18.84
CA THR A 200 4.74 -2.89 -19.09
C THR A 200 4.62 -2.15 -17.77
N PHE A 201 5.25 -0.98 -17.71
CA PHE A 201 5.18 -0.09 -16.54
C PHE A 201 4.52 1.22 -16.90
N SER A 202 3.76 1.74 -15.98
CA SER A 202 3.13 3.06 -16.06
C SER A 202 3.22 3.74 -14.70
N THR A 203 3.29 5.07 -14.68
CA THR A 203 3.29 5.84 -13.45
C THR A 203 2.05 6.72 -13.35
N LYS A 204 1.61 6.98 -12.12
CA LYS A 204 0.49 7.85 -11.80
C LYS A 204 0.88 8.77 -10.65
N ASP A 205 0.78 10.07 -10.88
CA ASP A 205 0.82 11.07 -9.80
C ASP A 205 -0.51 11.04 -9.05
N CYS A 206 -0.46 10.79 -7.75
CA CYS A 206 -1.59 10.79 -6.83
C CYS A 206 -1.40 11.93 -5.82
N TYR A 207 -2.50 12.55 -5.37
CA TYR A 207 -2.43 13.73 -4.52
C TYR A 207 -3.30 13.57 -3.29
N LEU A 208 -2.66 13.39 -2.12
CA LEU A 208 -3.31 13.38 -0.83
C LEU A 208 -3.64 14.82 -0.40
N LYS A 209 -4.90 15.14 -0.15
CA LYS A 209 -5.29 16.43 0.43
C LYS A 209 -4.95 16.48 1.90
N ILE A 210 -4.27 17.54 2.32
CA ILE A 210 -3.85 17.78 3.71
C ILE A 210 -4.37 19.12 4.17
N PRO A 211 -5.56 19.17 4.79
CA PRO A 211 -6.14 20.43 5.28
C PRO A 211 -5.30 21.09 6.39
N ASP A 212 -4.69 20.30 7.25
CA ASP A 212 -3.81 20.76 8.35
C ASP A 212 -2.53 19.91 8.35
N LEU A 213 -1.45 20.47 7.81
CA LEU A 213 -0.17 19.77 7.70
C LEU A 213 0.45 19.44 9.05
N LYS A 214 0.27 20.30 10.07
CA LYS A 214 0.80 20.03 11.42
C LYS A 214 0.07 18.84 12.06
N ARG A 215 -1.26 18.83 11.98
CA ARG A 215 -2.07 17.71 12.48
C ARG A 215 -1.73 16.43 11.73
N TRP A 216 -1.60 16.49 10.41
CA TRP A 216 -1.20 15.35 9.60
C TRP A 216 0.17 14.80 10.05
N ALA A 217 1.17 15.68 10.27
CA ALA A 217 2.49 15.29 10.75
C ALA A 217 2.44 14.63 12.14
N GLN A 218 1.59 15.14 13.06
CA GLN A 218 1.37 14.51 14.36
C GLN A 218 0.78 13.10 14.24
N LEU A 219 -0.21 12.90 13.36
CA LEU A 219 -0.78 11.59 13.10
C LEU A 219 0.26 10.67 12.46
N ALA A 220 0.96 11.14 11.44
CA ALA A 220 1.99 10.36 10.75
C ALA A 220 3.10 9.92 11.72
N TRP A 221 3.59 10.82 12.58
CA TRP A 221 4.57 10.47 13.60
C TRP A 221 4.03 9.45 14.61
N SER A 222 2.78 9.62 15.08
CA SER A 222 2.13 8.70 16.02
C SER A 222 2.02 7.28 15.45
N TYR A 223 1.68 7.14 14.18
CA TYR A 223 1.39 5.84 13.56
C TYR A 223 2.62 5.18 12.94
N LEU A 224 3.50 5.98 12.33
CA LEU A 224 4.64 5.47 11.56
C LEU A 224 5.98 5.59 12.30
N GLY A 225 6.06 6.42 13.34
CA GLY A 225 7.28 6.67 14.08
C GLY A 225 7.62 5.64 15.18
N THR A 226 6.80 4.58 15.36
CA THR A 226 6.99 3.59 16.41
C THR A 226 8.20 2.70 16.12
N LEU A 227 9.13 2.62 17.09
CA LEU A 227 10.29 1.73 17.01
C LEU A 227 9.91 0.28 17.36
N PRO A 228 10.73 -0.73 16.94
CA PRO A 228 10.57 -2.11 17.42
C PRO A 228 10.66 -2.23 18.95
N THR A 229 11.40 -1.32 19.59
CA THR A 229 11.54 -1.25 21.06
C THR A 229 10.40 -0.49 21.75
N GLY A 230 9.45 0.04 20.97
CA GLY A 230 8.39 0.95 21.46
C GLY A 230 8.91 2.39 21.65
N TRP A 231 8.07 3.21 22.29
CA TRP A 231 8.34 4.62 22.60
C TRP A 231 9.12 4.77 23.90
N ALA A 232 9.90 5.86 24.03
CA ALA A 232 10.71 6.19 25.20
C ALA A 232 10.42 7.63 25.69
N GLN A 233 10.91 7.97 26.90
CA GLN A 233 10.75 9.33 27.44
C GLN A 233 11.33 10.41 26.52
N ASN A 234 12.47 10.14 25.87
CA ASN A 234 13.06 11.06 24.91
C ASN A 234 12.11 11.42 23.75
N ASP A 235 11.22 10.51 23.37
CA ASP A 235 10.26 10.75 22.30
C ASP A 235 9.16 11.73 22.73
N GLU A 236 8.75 11.70 24.02
CA GLU A 236 7.87 12.71 24.59
C GLU A 236 8.56 14.06 24.64
N ASP A 237 9.80 14.09 25.13
CA ASP A 237 10.56 15.33 25.32
C ASP A 237 10.86 16.03 23.99
N LYS A 238 11.01 15.27 22.90
CA LYS A 238 11.30 15.76 21.54
C LYS A 238 10.14 15.68 20.57
N TRP A 239 8.92 15.47 21.06
CA TRP A 239 7.75 15.30 20.18
C TRP A 239 7.52 16.49 19.26
N ASP A 240 7.51 17.71 19.83
CA ASP A 240 7.29 18.92 19.05
C ASP A 240 8.41 19.20 18.03
N GLU A 241 9.66 18.83 18.39
CA GLU A 241 10.80 18.90 17.48
C GLU A 241 10.60 17.95 16.29
N ALA A 242 10.24 16.69 16.53
CA ALA A 242 9.98 15.72 15.47
C ALA A 242 8.84 16.16 14.52
N VAL A 243 7.74 16.66 15.07
CA VAL A 243 6.61 17.16 14.27
C VAL A 243 7.00 18.40 13.46
N ALA A 244 7.76 19.31 14.05
CA ALA A 244 8.24 20.50 13.34
C ALA A 244 9.19 20.13 12.18
N ASP A 245 10.10 19.19 12.40
CA ASP A 245 11.02 18.67 11.37
C ASP A 245 10.27 18.03 10.21
N ILE A 246 9.24 17.22 10.47
CA ILE A 246 8.40 16.62 9.42
C ILE A 246 7.74 17.72 8.58
N VAL A 247 7.17 18.73 9.22
CA VAL A 247 6.49 19.85 8.54
C VAL A 247 7.48 20.65 7.71
N GLU A 248 8.68 20.93 8.23
CA GLU A 248 9.73 21.70 7.54
C GLU A 248 10.24 20.93 6.33
N GLU A 249 10.56 19.66 6.48
CA GLU A 249 11.05 18.79 5.42
C GLU A 249 10.03 18.69 4.27
N LEU A 250 8.76 18.44 4.60
CA LEU A 250 7.69 18.39 3.61
C LEU A 250 7.51 19.73 2.86
N LYS A 251 7.65 20.86 3.54
CA LYS A 251 7.53 22.20 2.91
C LYS A 251 8.74 22.57 2.06
N SER A 252 9.93 22.10 2.41
CA SER A 252 11.17 22.41 1.69
C SER A 252 11.40 21.52 0.47
N GLY A 253 10.74 20.35 0.43
CA GLY A 253 10.85 19.38 -0.65
C GLY A 253 9.79 19.54 -1.74
N ASP A 254 9.86 18.69 -2.76
CA ASP A 254 8.96 18.69 -3.92
C ASP A 254 7.62 17.97 -3.64
N GLY A 255 7.40 17.54 -2.40
CA GLY A 255 6.25 16.70 -2.04
C GLY A 255 4.96 17.48 -1.77
N ILE A 256 5.04 18.73 -1.33
CA ILE A 256 3.89 19.57 -0.97
C ILE A 256 3.67 20.67 -2.01
N SER A 257 2.43 20.82 -2.44
CA SER A 257 2.01 21.90 -3.34
C SER A 257 0.59 22.37 -3.00
N GLN A 258 0.10 23.36 -3.71
CA GLN A 258 -1.32 23.71 -3.70
C GLN A 258 -1.95 23.30 -5.03
N ASN A 259 -3.13 22.68 -4.96
CA ASN A 259 -3.92 22.38 -6.14
C ASN A 259 -4.62 23.65 -6.69
N GLU A 260 -5.37 23.53 -7.78
CA GLU A 260 -6.11 24.62 -8.41
C GLU A 260 -7.15 25.29 -7.49
N GLN A 261 -7.60 24.57 -6.46
CA GLN A 261 -8.53 25.08 -5.45
C GLN A 261 -7.82 25.76 -4.27
N GLY A 262 -6.48 25.80 -4.27
CA GLY A 262 -5.67 26.37 -3.19
C GLY A 262 -5.55 25.43 -1.96
N GLU A 263 -5.94 24.16 -2.09
CA GLU A 263 -5.80 23.16 -1.02
C GLU A 263 -4.36 22.63 -1.01
N THR A 264 -3.81 22.44 0.17
CA THR A 264 -2.50 21.78 0.33
C THR A 264 -2.62 20.29 -0.03
N VAL A 265 -1.74 19.82 -0.91
CA VAL A 265 -1.69 18.44 -1.35
C VAL A 265 -0.27 17.86 -1.24
N LEU A 266 -0.19 16.60 -0.85
CA LEU A 266 1.04 15.80 -0.83
C LEU A 266 1.04 14.92 -2.08
N LYS A 267 2.04 15.12 -2.93
CA LYS A 267 2.24 14.30 -4.12
C LYS A 267 2.86 12.96 -3.74
N MET A 268 2.31 11.89 -4.27
CA MET A 268 2.88 10.54 -4.29
C MET A 268 2.90 10.01 -5.71
N ILE A 269 3.85 9.14 -6.05
CA ILE A 269 3.91 8.53 -7.39
C ILE A 269 3.77 7.03 -7.25
N ALA A 270 2.68 6.50 -7.81
CA ALA A 270 2.48 5.07 -7.98
C ALA A 270 3.16 4.60 -9.27
N CYS A 271 3.87 3.47 -9.19
CA CYS A 271 4.37 2.73 -10.34
C CYS A 271 3.57 1.43 -10.43
N VAL A 272 3.02 1.16 -11.61
CA VAL A 272 2.16 0.00 -11.87
C VAL A 272 2.79 -0.85 -12.97
N ALA A 273 3.01 -2.12 -12.65
CA ALA A 273 3.37 -3.14 -13.62
C ALA A 273 2.12 -3.91 -14.07
N VAL A 274 1.96 -4.08 -15.37
CA VAL A 274 1.00 -5.01 -15.97
C VAL A 274 1.81 -6.08 -16.70
N ALA A 275 1.71 -7.34 -16.23
CA ALA A 275 2.49 -8.46 -16.74
C ALA A 275 1.56 -9.58 -17.24
N LYS A 276 1.75 -10.02 -18.49
CA LYS A 276 0.94 -11.09 -19.08
C LYS A 276 1.69 -12.43 -19.04
N LYS A 277 0.99 -13.46 -18.53
CA LYS A 277 1.47 -14.85 -18.55
C LYS A 277 1.41 -15.48 -19.93
#